data_7e102c3de79b13ffbedd912e9ad13d4b
#
_entry.id   7e102c3de79b13ffbedd912e9ad13d4b
#
_cell.length_a   1.000
_cell.length_b   1.000
_cell.length_c   1.000
_cell.angle_alpha   90.00
_cell.angle_beta   90.00
_cell.angle_gamma   90.00
#
_symmetry.space_group_name_H-M   'P 1'
#
loop_
_entity.id
_entity.type
_entity.pdbx_description
1 polymer ?
#
loop_
_entity_poly.entity_id
_entity_poly.type
_entity_poly.pdbx_seq_one_letter_code
_entity_poly.pdbx_strand_id
1 'polypeptide(L)'
;IKSQLLHTGEIERLSMERHGAIRLGTAAELSMMRRLFAVMGMHPVGYYDLAPAGVPVHSTAFRALDSHSLHKSPFRVFTSLLRLDLIADENLQQEATATLAQRQIFTTGVIELIEIFEAQGGLTAAQAEQFVQEALETFRWHDKTPVAKALYQRLLNQHPLVADVVGFKGPHINHLTPRTLDIDAVQQGMQARGIPSKAIIEGPPRRACPILLRQTSFKALQEAVGFKVANNSDASHEEYEQGHHTARFG
;
A
#
# COMPACT_ATOMS: atom_id res chain seq x y z
N ILE A 1 10.79 -6.02 27.61
CA ILE A 1 10.94 -5.95 26.14
C ILE A 1 12.14 -5.09 25.77
N LYS A 2 12.18 -3.76 26.09
CA LYS A 2 13.29 -2.87 25.70
C LYS A 2 14.66 -3.39 26.15
N SER A 3 14.80 -3.87 27.39
CA SER A 3 16.07 -4.41 27.88
C SER A 3 16.49 -5.71 27.16
N GLN A 4 15.55 -6.55 26.78
CA GLN A 4 15.82 -7.75 25.98
C GLN A 4 16.30 -7.37 24.57
N LEU A 5 15.66 -6.40 23.93
CA LEU A 5 16.03 -5.92 22.61
C LEU A 5 17.40 -5.20 22.60
N LEU A 6 17.75 -4.52 23.70
CA LEU A 6 19.09 -3.98 23.90
C LEU A 6 20.14 -5.08 24.00
N HIS A 7 19.82 -6.14 24.74
CA HIS A 7 20.72 -7.29 24.91
C HIS A 7 20.95 -8.06 23.60
N THR A 8 19.93 -8.15 22.75
CA THR A 8 20.05 -8.81 21.43
C THR A 8 20.57 -7.89 20.32
N GLY A 9 20.85 -6.61 20.59
CA GLY A 9 21.31 -5.64 19.59
C GLY A 9 20.25 -5.25 18.56
N GLU A 10 18.97 -5.54 18.79
CA GLU A 10 17.90 -5.30 17.82
C GLU A 10 17.27 -3.90 17.88
N ILE A 11 17.63 -3.09 18.87
CA ILE A 11 16.97 -1.78 19.08
C ILE A 11 17.20 -0.82 17.92
N GLU A 12 18.41 -0.77 17.36
CA GLU A 12 18.73 0.10 16.23
C GLU A 12 17.92 -0.29 14.99
N ARG A 13 17.84 -1.58 14.70
CA ARG A 13 17.04 -2.09 13.59
C ARG A 13 15.56 -1.72 13.77
N LEU A 14 15.01 -1.87 14.97
CA LEU A 14 13.60 -1.55 15.24
C LEU A 14 13.28 -0.07 15.06
N SER A 15 14.21 0.83 15.36
CA SER A 15 14.01 2.26 15.13
C SER A 15 13.99 2.63 13.64
N MET A 16 14.67 1.86 12.80
CA MET A 16 14.67 2.04 11.34
C MET A 16 13.55 1.29 10.64
N GLU A 17 13.04 0.20 11.23
CA GLU A 17 12.03 -0.67 10.61
C GLU A 17 10.74 0.09 10.34
N ARG A 18 10.20 -0.06 9.11
CA ARG A 18 8.94 0.51 8.68
C ARG A 18 8.00 -0.59 8.18
N HIS A 19 6.74 -0.45 8.54
CA HIS A 19 5.65 -1.29 8.08
C HIS A 19 4.79 -0.50 7.11
N GLY A 20 4.65 -1.01 5.89
CA GLY A 20 3.87 -0.39 4.84
C GLY A 20 2.72 -1.26 4.38
N ALA A 21 1.71 -0.65 3.79
CA ALA A 21 0.65 -1.32 3.06
C ALA A 21 0.40 -0.63 1.74
N ILE A 22 0.29 -1.42 0.69
CA ILE A 22 -0.05 -0.99 -0.67
C ILE A 22 -1.15 -1.90 -1.22
N ARG A 23 -1.88 -1.38 -2.22
CA ARG A 23 -3.01 -2.10 -2.82
C ARG A 23 -2.87 -2.12 -4.34
N LEU A 24 -3.03 -3.29 -4.91
CA LEU A 24 -2.90 -3.56 -6.34
C LEU A 24 -4.24 -4.05 -6.92
N GLY A 25 -4.44 -3.80 -8.20
CA GLY A 25 -5.67 -4.16 -8.90
C GLY A 25 -5.58 -5.45 -9.69
N THR A 26 -4.38 -5.80 -10.21
CA THR A 26 -4.23 -6.93 -11.13
C THR A 26 -3.09 -7.87 -10.74
N ALA A 27 -3.21 -9.13 -11.17
CA ALA A 27 -2.14 -10.13 -10.98
C ALA A 27 -0.83 -9.73 -11.68
N ALA A 28 -0.91 -9.04 -12.81
CA ALA A 28 0.25 -8.50 -13.54
C ALA A 28 0.98 -7.44 -12.70
N GLU A 29 0.22 -6.54 -12.05
CA GLU A 29 0.80 -5.56 -11.12
C GLU A 29 1.50 -6.24 -9.93
N LEU A 30 0.91 -7.28 -9.34
CA LEU A 30 1.54 -8.02 -8.24
C LEU A 30 2.81 -8.74 -8.70
N SER A 31 2.79 -9.34 -9.89
CA SER A 31 3.96 -10.00 -10.47
C SER A 31 5.12 -9.02 -10.69
N MET A 32 4.85 -7.84 -11.25
CA MET A 32 5.86 -6.82 -11.45
C MET A 32 6.33 -6.20 -10.12
N MET A 33 5.42 -5.98 -9.16
CA MET A 33 5.77 -5.49 -7.82
C MET A 33 6.71 -6.47 -7.08
N ARG A 34 6.50 -7.77 -7.23
CA ARG A 34 7.41 -8.79 -6.70
C ARG A 34 8.83 -8.65 -7.29
N ARG A 35 8.94 -8.39 -8.59
CA ARG A 35 10.23 -8.15 -9.27
C ARG A 35 10.88 -6.86 -8.77
N LEU A 36 10.11 -5.77 -8.67
CA LEU A 36 10.57 -4.48 -8.12
C LEU A 36 11.10 -4.65 -6.68
N PHE A 37 10.36 -5.34 -5.83
CA PHE A 37 10.78 -5.60 -4.45
C PHE A 37 12.01 -6.51 -4.37
N ALA A 38 12.20 -7.43 -5.31
CA ALA A 38 13.40 -8.27 -5.37
C ALA A 38 14.68 -7.44 -5.60
N VAL A 39 14.62 -6.39 -6.43
CA VAL A 39 15.74 -5.42 -6.58
C VAL A 39 16.09 -4.76 -5.25
N MET A 40 15.10 -4.51 -4.40
CA MET A 40 15.28 -3.95 -3.05
C MET A 40 15.65 -5.00 -1.99
N GLY A 41 15.88 -6.27 -2.37
CA GLY A 41 16.19 -7.37 -1.47
C GLY A 41 15.01 -7.88 -0.64
N MET A 42 13.77 -7.55 -1.05
CA MET A 42 12.56 -8.01 -0.39
C MET A 42 11.89 -9.15 -1.17
N HIS A 43 11.47 -10.17 -0.45
CA HIS A 43 10.87 -11.39 -1.00
C HIS A 43 9.51 -11.69 -0.33
N PRO A 44 8.62 -12.43 -1.02
CA PRO A 44 7.37 -12.85 -0.41
C PRO A 44 7.63 -13.84 0.73
N VAL A 45 7.04 -13.59 1.89
CA VAL A 45 7.24 -14.39 3.11
C VAL A 45 5.94 -14.89 3.73
N GLY A 46 4.80 -14.47 3.23
CA GLY A 46 3.50 -14.92 3.71
C GLY A 46 2.37 -14.53 2.76
N TYR A 47 1.32 -15.31 2.77
CA TYR A 47 0.11 -15.11 2.01
C TYR A 47 -1.11 -15.19 2.94
N TYR A 48 -2.06 -14.29 2.73
CA TYR A 48 -3.26 -14.15 3.56
C TYR A 48 -4.48 -13.90 2.68
N ASP A 49 -5.47 -14.80 2.73
CA ASP A 49 -6.77 -14.52 2.15
C ASP A 49 -7.64 -13.79 3.19
N LEU A 50 -8.06 -12.57 2.85
CA LEU A 50 -8.89 -11.75 3.73
C LEU A 50 -10.37 -11.77 3.34
N ALA A 51 -10.73 -12.46 2.27
CA ALA A 51 -12.12 -12.60 1.83
C ALA A 51 -13.03 -13.23 2.91
N PRO A 52 -12.59 -14.26 3.68
CA PRO A 52 -13.40 -14.80 4.76
C PRO A 52 -13.70 -13.78 5.89
N ALA A 53 -12.88 -12.73 6.01
CA ALA A 53 -13.10 -11.62 6.95
C ALA A 53 -13.91 -10.46 6.34
N GLY A 54 -14.48 -10.63 5.15
CA GLY A 54 -15.28 -9.61 4.46
C GLY A 54 -14.45 -8.54 3.73
N VAL A 55 -13.14 -8.73 3.61
CA VAL A 55 -12.26 -7.78 2.91
C VAL A 55 -11.90 -8.37 1.54
N PRO A 56 -12.29 -7.73 0.41
CA PRO A 56 -12.21 -8.32 -0.92
C PRO A 56 -10.80 -8.30 -1.51
N VAL A 57 -9.84 -8.80 -0.77
CA VAL A 57 -8.43 -8.88 -1.18
C VAL A 57 -7.77 -10.16 -0.66
N HIS A 58 -6.73 -10.59 -1.33
CA HIS A 58 -5.71 -11.42 -0.72
C HIS A 58 -4.38 -10.67 -0.70
N SER A 59 -3.55 -10.95 0.30
CA SER A 59 -2.38 -10.15 0.56
C SER A 59 -1.12 -10.99 0.64
N THR A 60 -0.03 -10.43 0.12
CA THR A 60 1.31 -11.00 0.20
C THR A 60 2.18 -10.08 1.06
N ALA A 61 2.81 -10.64 2.08
CA ALA A 61 3.79 -9.93 2.89
C ALA A 61 5.17 -10.04 2.24
N PHE A 62 5.86 -8.90 2.10
CA PHE A 62 7.23 -8.82 1.57
C PHE A 62 8.18 -8.27 2.62
N ARG A 63 9.37 -8.87 2.72
CA ARG A 63 10.49 -8.37 3.52
C ARG A 63 11.81 -9.02 3.09
N ALA A 64 12.92 -8.50 3.60
CA ALA A 64 14.20 -9.19 3.54
C ALA A 64 14.16 -10.50 4.36
N LEU A 65 14.87 -11.54 3.91
CA LEU A 65 14.76 -12.90 4.49
C LEU A 65 15.61 -13.08 5.75
N ASP A 66 16.82 -12.54 5.76
CA ASP A 66 17.77 -12.70 6.85
C ASP A 66 18.04 -11.39 7.59
N SER A 67 18.67 -11.47 8.75
CA SER A 67 18.94 -10.31 9.62
C SER A 67 19.87 -9.28 8.98
N HIS A 68 20.87 -9.70 8.20
CA HIS A 68 21.81 -8.79 7.53
C HIS A 68 21.10 -7.99 6.43
N SER A 69 20.33 -8.66 5.60
CA SER A 69 19.50 -8.02 4.55
C SER A 69 18.42 -7.12 5.16
N LEU A 70 17.84 -7.50 6.30
CA LEU A 70 16.86 -6.70 7.01
C LEU A 70 17.46 -5.41 7.60
N HIS A 71 18.75 -5.39 7.97
CA HIS A 71 19.43 -4.15 8.35
C HIS A 71 19.61 -3.19 7.17
N LYS A 72 19.82 -3.71 5.97
CA LYS A 72 19.95 -2.91 4.74
C LYS A 72 18.60 -2.42 4.21
N SER A 73 17.60 -3.28 4.27
CA SER A 73 16.23 -3.01 3.81
C SER A 73 15.24 -3.26 4.95
N PRO A 74 15.09 -2.30 5.90
CA PRO A 74 14.28 -2.48 7.10
C PRO A 74 12.79 -2.27 6.84
N PHE A 75 12.29 -2.75 5.70
CA PHE A 75 10.90 -2.63 5.30
C PHE A 75 10.17 -3.96 5.41
N ARG A 76 8.91 -3.85 5.83
CA ARG A 76 7.91 -4.92 5.76
C ARG A 76 6.68 -4.34 5.08
N VAL A 77 6.33 -4.87 3.91
CA VAL A 77 5.25 -4.34 3.10
C VAL A 77 4.18 -5.41 2.92
N PHE A 78 2.95 -5.04 3.26
CA PHE A 78 1.77 -5.86 3.04
C PHE A 78 1.13 -5.42 1.73
N THR A 79 1.18 -6.27 0.71
CA THR A 79 0.70 -5.96 -0.63
C THR A 79 -0.61 -6.69 -0.89
N SER A 80 -1.70 -5.95 -0.91
CA SER A 80 -3.05 -6.48 -1.11
C SER A 80 -3.43 -6.44 -2.59
N LEU A 81 -3.89 -7.56 -3.13
CA LEU A 81 -4.43 -7.70 -4.48
C LEU A 81 -5.95 -7.79 -4.42
N LEU A 82 -6.61 -6.91 -5.16
CA LEU A 82 -8.07 -6.85 -5.22
C LEU A 82 -8.67 -8.15 -5.82
N ARG A 83 -9.72 -8.64 -5.20
CA ARG A 83 -10.56 -9.76 -5.65
C ARG A 83 -11.77 -9.19 -6.40
N LEU A 84 -11.59 -8.90 -7.69
CA LEU A 84 -12.67 -8.40 -8.55
C LEU A 84 -13.85 -9.38 -8.66
N ASP A 85 -13.57 -10.67 -8.57
CA ASP A 85 -14.56 -11.75 -8.58
C ASP A 85 -15.53 -11.73 -7.38
N LEU A 86 -15.24 -10.95 -6.35
CA LEU A 86 -16.12 -10.75 -5.19
C LEU A 86 -17.04 -9.52 -5.32
N ILE A 87 -16.98 -8.79 -6.43
CA ILE A 87 -17.93 -7.73 -6.74
C ILE A 87 -19.22 -8.36 -7.24
N ALA A 88 -20.31 -8.20 -6.47
CA ALA A 88 -21.59 -8.86 -6.77
C ALA A 88 -22.30 -8.30 -8.01
N ASP A 89 -22.14 -7.01 -8.32
CA ASP A 89 -22.68 -6.37 -9.52
C ASP A 89 -21.74 -6.66 -10.71
N GLU A 90 -22.17 -7.51 -11.62
CA GLU A 90 -21.40 -7.91 -12.80
C GLU A 90 -21.03 -6.72 -13.72
N ASN A 91 -21.91 -5.73 -13.88
CA ASN A 91 -21.61 -4.53 -14.66
C ASN A 91 -20.50 -3.71 -13.98
N LEU A 92 -20.58 -3.54 -12.67
CA LEU A 92 -19.54 -2.85 -11.90
C LEU A 92 -18.21 -3.61 -11.93
N GLN A 93 -18.25 -4.94 -11.87
CA GLN A 93 -17.07 -5.79 -12.02
C GLN A 93 -16.40 -5.61 -13.39
N GLN A 94 -17.18 -5.56 -14.46
CA GLN A 94 -16.68 -5.33 -15.82
C GLN A 94 -16.08 -3.93 -15.97
N GLU A 95 -16.76 -2.88 -15.49
CA GLU A 95 -16.26 -1.51 -15.49
C GLU A 95 -14.95 -1.39 -14.70
N ALA A 96 -14.87 -1.99 -13.51
CA ALA A 96 -13.66 -2.01 -12.69
C ALA A 96 -12.51 -2.74 -13.39
N THR A 97 -12.79 -3.90 -14.00
CA THR A 97 -11.82 -4.68 -14.78
C THR A 97 -11.28 -3.87 -15.96
N ALA A 98 -12.16 -3.23 -16.74
CA ALA A 98 -11.77 -2.40 -17.87
C ALA A 98 -10.92 -1.20 -17.46
N THR A 99 -11.26 -0.56 -16.33
CA THR A 99 -10.48 0.55 -15.76
C THR A 99 -9.07 0.11 -15.38
N LEU A 100 -8.96 -1.01 -14.67
CA LEU A 100 -7.67 -1.54 -14.24
C LEU A 100 -6.81 -2.06 -15.40
N ALA A 101 -7.42 -2.57 -16.47
CA ALA A 101 -6.70 -3.01 -17.67
C ALA A 101 -5.96 -1.87 -18.39
N GLN A 102 -6.42 -0.63 -18.23
CA GLN A 102 -5.79 0.56 -18.81
C GLN A 102 -4.74 1.20 -17.89
N ARG A 103 -4.64 0.72 -16.65
CA ARG A 103 -3.76 1.31 -15.65
C ARG A 103 -2.31 0.91 -15.85
N GLN A 104 -1.41 1.90 -15.87
CA GLN A 104 0.03 1.73 -15.92
C GLN A 104 0.63 2.30 -14.64
N ILE A 105 1.11 1.44 -13.75
CA ILE A 105 1.67 1.84 -12.45
C ILE A 105 3.19 1.82 -12.43
N PHE A 106 3.81 1.22 -13.43
CA PHE A 106 5.27 1.16 -13.56
C PHE A 106 5.72 1.97 -14.75
N THR A 107 6.78 2.75 -14.61
CA THR A 107 7.43 3.43 -15.71
C THR A 107 8.19 2.43 -16.59
N THR A 108 8.40 2.77 -17.87
CA THR A 108 9.27 1.96 -18.74
C THR A 108 10.68 1.86 -18.16
N GLY A 109 11.20 2.95 -17.59
CA GLY A 109 12.54 2.99 -17.01
C GLY A 109 12.70 2.04 -15.82
N VAL A 110 11.70 1.92 -14.91
CA VAL A 110 11.81 0.96 -13.82
C VAL A 110 11.76 -0.48 -14.31
N ILE A 111 10.96 -0.79 -15.33
CA ILE A 111 10.89 -2.13 -15.92
C ILE A 111 12.24 -2.53 -16.53
N GLU A 112 12.85 -1.65 -17.33
CA GLU A 112 14.17 -1.87 -17.93
C GLU A 112 15.25 -2.11 -16.87
N LEU A 113 15.24 -1.32 -15.78
CA LEU A 113 16.20 -1.47 -14.69
C LEU A 113 15.99 -2.78 -13.89
N ILE A 114 14.76 -3.24 -13.75
CA ILE A 114 14.46 -4.56 -13.19
C ILE A 114 15.02 -5.67 -14.09
N GLU A 115 14.85 -5.57 -15.40
CA GLU A 115 15.37 -6.55 -16.36
C GLU A 115 16.90 -6.58 -16.36
N ILE A 116 17.56 -5.43 -16.28
CA ILE A 116 19.02 -5.32 -16.12
C ILE A 116 19.47 -6.00 -14.83
N PHE A 117 18.78 -5.74 -13.71
CA PHE A 117 19.09 -6.39 -12.43
C PHE A 117 18.97 -7.93 -12.52
N GLU A 118 17.91 -8.42 -13.14
CA GLU A 118 17.69 -9.88 -13.28
C GLU A 118 18.71 -10.54 -14.19
N ALA A 119 19.14 -9.85 -15.24
CA ALA A 119 20.14 -10.37 -16.20
C ALA A 119 21.58 -10.36 -15.63
N GLN A 120 21.93 -9.37 -14.83
CA GLN A 120 23.29 -9.13 -14.35
C GLN A 120 23.50 -9.50 -12.89
N GLY A 121 22.43 -9.78 -12.14
CA GLY A 121 22.48 -10.06 -10.71
C GLY A 121 22.73 -8.83 -9.83
N GLY A 122 22.56 -7.61 -10.39
CA GLY A 122 22.77 -6.36 -9.67
C GLY A 122 22.62 -5.12 -10.54
N LEU A 123 22.68 -3.95 -9.91
CA LEU A 123 22.72 -2.64 -10.56
C LEU A 123 24.00 -1.91 -10.19
N THR A 124 24.55 -1.11 -11.10
CA THR A 124 25.59 -0.13 -10.77
C THR A 124 25.00 0.97 -9.87
N ALA A 125 25.85 1.75 -9.20
CA ALA A 125 25.41 2.85 -8.34
C ALA A 125 24.50 3.84 -9.08
N ALA A 126 24.85 4.22 -10.30
CA ALA A 126 24.05 5.13 -11.13
C ALA A 126 22.69 4.51 -11.52
N GLN A 127 22.67 3.24 -11.89
CA GLN A 127 21.43 2.51 -12.19
C GLN A 127 20.55 2.35 -10.95
N ALA A 128 21.14 2.12 -9.79
CA ALA A 128 20.40 2.02 -8.53
C ALA A 128 19.75 3.36 -8.15
N GLU A 129 20.44 4.48 -8.34
CA GLU A 129 19.88 5.81 -8.14
C GLU A 129 18.72 6.10 -9.10
N GLN A 130 18.89 5.77 -10.38
CA GLN A 130 17.84 5.88 -11.38
C GLN A 130 16.65 4.97 -11.03
N PHE A 131 16.90 3.73 -10.59
CA PHE A 131 15.85 2.82 -10.15
C PHE A 131 15.00 3.42 -9.02
N VAL A 132 15.61 4.07 -8.05
CA VAL A 132 14.87 4.73 -6.96
C VAL A 132 13.99 5.85 -7.49
N GLN A 133 14.48 6.68 -8.41
CA GLN A 133 13.70 7.77 -9.01
C GLN A 133 12.51 7.24 -9.80
N GLU A 134 12.71 6.23 -10.63
CA GLU A 134 11.65 5.60 -11.42
C GLU A 134 10.64 4.87 -10.53
N ALA A 135 11.09 4.14 -9.52
CA ALA A 135 10.22 3.41 -8.59
C ALA A 135 9.35 4.34 -7.74
N LEU A 136 9.81 5.56 -7.42
CA LEU A 136 9.02 6.54 -6.69
C LEU A 136 7.73 6.91 -7.42
N GLU A 137 7.72 6.90 -8.76
CA GLU A 137 6.54 7.21 -9.55
C GLU A 137 5.40 6.18 -9.31
N THR A 138 5.75 4.92 -9.11
CA THR A 138 4.78 3.85 -8.78
C THR A 138 4.00 4.15 -7.48
N PHE A 139 4.63 4.83 -6.52
CA PHE A 139 4.05 5.10 -5.21
C PHE A 139 3.58 6.55 -5.02
N ARG A 140 3.66 7.36 -6.08
CA ARG A 140 3.27 8.76 -6.05
C ARG A 140 1.77 8.90 -5.80
N TRP A 141 1.39 9.79 -4.90
CA TRP A 141 0.00 10.22 -4.73
C TRP A 141 -0.46 11.05 -5.94
N HIS A 142 -1.64 10.74 -6.43
CA HIS A 142 -2.32 11.49 -7.49
C HIS A 142 -3.64 12.04 -6.95
N ASP A 143 -3.81 13.34 -7.03
CA ASP A 143 -5.02 14.06 -6.62
C ASP A 143 -6.15 14.04 -7.67
N LYS A 144 -5.88 13.44 -8.84
CA LYS A 144 -6.85 13.27 -9.93
C LYS A 144 -7.12 11.79 -10.19
N THR A 145 -8.41 11.45 -10.26
CA THR A 145 -8.84 10.08 -10.53
C THR A 145 -9.13 9.88 -12.02
N PRO A 146 -8.85 8.69 -12.58
CA PRO A 146 -9.21 8.37 -13.96
C PRO A 146 -10.70 8.06 -14.15
N VAL A 147 -11.46 7.97 -13.06
CA VAL A 147 -12.88 7.59 -13.07
C VAL A 147 -13.79 8.75 -12.72
N ALA A 148 -15.02 8.71 -13.24
CA ALA A 148 -16.06 9.66 -12.88
C ALA A 148 -16.57 9.42 -11.45
N LYS A 149 -17.03 10.48 -10.79
CA LYS A 149 -17.52 10.45 -9.42
C LYS A 149 -18.66 9.44 -9.21
N ALA A 150 -19.54 9.29 -10.20
CA ALA A 150 -20.64 8.33 -10.15
C ALA A 150 -20.12 6.87 -10.07
N LEU A 151 -19.11 6.52 -10.89
CA LEU A 151 -18.49 5.20 -10.83
C LEU A 151 -17.74 5.01 -9.50
N TYR A 152 -16.97 6.01 -9.06
CA TYR A 152 -16.28 5.96 -7.78
C TYR A 152 -17.27 5.72 -6.62
N GLN A 153 -18.43 6.36 -6.61
CA GLN A 153 -19.44 6.18 -5.56
C GLN A 153 -20.04 4.76 -5.58
N ARG A 154 -20.27 4.16 -6.75
CA ARG A 154 -20.71 2.76 -6.87
C ARG A 154 -19.65 1.80 -6.32
N LEU A 155 -18.38 2.02 -6.66
CA LEU A 155 -17.25 1.24 -6.12
C LEU A 155 -17.14 1.38 -4.59
N LEU A 156 -17.30 2.60 -4.07
CA LEU A 156 -17.26 2.88 -2.63
C LEU A 156 -18.41 2.19 -1.87
N ASN A 157 -19.60 2.16 -2.44
CA ASN A 157 -20.77 1.46 -1.86
C ASN A 157 -20.55 -0.06 -1.82
N GLN A 158 -19.81 -0.62 -2.78
CA GLN A 158 -19.44 -2.03 -2.77
C GLN A 158 -18.45 -2.32 -1.62
N HIS A 159 -17.33 -1.61 -1.59
CA HIS A 159 -16.33 -1.66 -0.53
C HIS A 159 -15.31 -0.52 -0.69
N PRO A 160 -14.87 0.14 0.40
CA PRO A 160 -13.88 1.23 0.32
C PRO A 160 -12.57 0.85 -0.37
N LEU A 161 -12.09 -0.39 -0.20
CA LEU A 161 -10.87 -0.87 -0.87
C LEU A 161 -11.05 -0.98 -2.39
N VAL A 162 -12.25 -1.33 -2.88
CA VAL A 162 -12.53 -1.39 -4.31
C VAL A 162 -12.42 0.00 -4.92
N ALA A 163 -13.01 1.01 -4.27
CA ALA A 163 -12.90 2.40 -4.70
C ALA A 163 -11.46 2.92 -4.67
N ASP A 164 -10.72 2.59 -3.63
CA ASP A 164 -9.31 2.98 -3.48
C ASP A 164 -8.42 2.39 -4.59
N VAL A 165 -8.61 1.12 -4.92
CA VAL A 165 -7.80 0.44 -5.94
C VAL A 165 -8.17 0.86 -7.36
N VAL A 166 -9.46 0.87 -7.68
CA VAL A 166 -9.96 1.14 -9.04
C VAL A 166 -9.97 2.64 -9.35
N GLY A 167 -10.21 3.47 -8.35
CA GLY A 167 -10.38 4.91 -8.50
C GLY A 167 -9.10 5.71 -8.73
N PHE A 168 -7.91 5.13 -8.56
CA PHE A 168 -6.65 5.88 -8.63
C PHE A 168 -5.67 5.31 -9.65
N LYS A 169 -4.78 6.19 -10.15
CA LYS A 169 -3.76 5.84 -11.16
C LYS A 169 -2.70 4.87 -10.65
N GLY A 170 -2.44 4.83 -9.35
CA GLY A 170 -1.38 4.01 -8.79
C GLY A 170 -1.68 3.52 -7.38
N PRO A 171 -0.91 2.57 -6.90
CA PRO A 171 -1.04 2.00 -5.59
C PRO A 171 -0.32 2.85 -4.56
N HIS A 172 -0.69 4.10 -4.38
CA HIS A 172 -0.07 4.96 -3.37
C HIS A 172 0.12 4.21 -2.04
N ILE A 173 1.15 4.58 -1.29
CA ILE A 173 1.41 3.96 0.01
C ILE A 173 0.31 4.39 0.97
N ASN A 174 -0.51 3.45 1.42
CA ASN A 174 -1.58 3.73 2.38
C ASN A 174 -1.03 4.13 3.74
N HIS A 175 0.03 3.47 4.18
CA HIS A 175 0.80 3.86 5.35
C HIS A 175 2.23 3.33 5.27
N LEU A 176 3.13 4.02 5.95
CA LEU A 176 4.49 3.59 6.18
C LEU A 176 4.87 4.02 7.61
N THR A 177 4.68 3.13 8.57
CA THR A 177 4.76 3.43 9.99
C THR A 177 5.93 2.75 10.67
N PRO A 178 6.54 3.38 11.69
CA PRO A 178 7.50 2.69 12.53
C PRO A 178 6.81 1.60 13.36
N ARG A 179 7.57 0.60 13.75
CA ARG A 179 7.13 -0.39 14.71
C ARG A 179 7.00 0.22 16.10
N THR A 180 5.91 -0.05 16.81
CA THR A 180 5.73 0.38 18.20
C THR A 180 5.96 -0.77 19.16
N LEU A 181 6.58 -0.47 20.30
CA LEU A 181 6.76 -1.44 21.40
C LEU A 181 5.53 -1.50 22.30
N ASP A 182 4.83 -0.37 22.43
CA ASP A 182 3.65 -0.22 23.28
C ASP A 182 2.67 0.75 22.61
N ILE A 183 1.63 0.20 21.97
CA ILE A 183 0.64 0.99 21.23
C ILE A 183 -0.25 1.81 22.18
N ASP A 184 -0.48 1.34 23.41
CA ASP A 184 -1.28 2.06 24.39
C ASP A 184 -0.53 3.32 24.87
N ALA A 185 0.78 3.21 25.10
CA ALA A 185 1.63 4.36 25.43
C ALA A 185 1.72 5.36 24.25
N VAL A 186 1.77 4.88 23.00
CA VAL A 186 1.72 5.75 21.81
C VAL A 186 0.40 6.51 21.76
N GLN A 187 -0.73 5.84 21.97
CA GLN A 187 -2.06 6.46 21.96
C GLN A 187 -2.17 7.56 23.02
N GLN A 188 -1.74 7.29 24.24
CA GLN A 188 -1.68 8.29 25.32
C GLN A 188 -0.76 9.47 24.95
N GLY A 189 0.41 9.17 24.39
CA GLY A 189 1.36 10.18 23.96
C GLY A 189 0.85 11.08 22.83
N MET A 190 0.05 10.53 21.89
CA MET A 190 -0.64 11.30 20.85
C MET A 190 -1.66 12.25 21.47
N GLN A 191 -2.53 11.75 22.34
CA GLN A 191 -3.55 12.54 23.04
C GLN A 191 -2.92 13.68 23.86
N ALA A 192 -1.87 13.40 24.61
CA ALA A 192 -1.15 14.41 25.41
C ALA A 192 -0.54 15.54 24.56
N ARG A 193 -0.31 15.31 23.26
CA ARG A 193 0.21 16.29 22.30
C ARG A 193 -0.86 16.90 21.39
N GLY A 194 -2.15 16.61 21.67
CA GLY A 194 -3.25 17.10 20.85
C GLY A 194 -3.34 16.44 19.46
N ILE A 195 -2.67 15.32 19.24
CA ILE A 195 -2.72 14.57 17.98
C ILE A 195 -3.92 13.61 18.03
N PRO A 196 -4.90 13.73 17.11
CA PRO A 196 -6.05 12.84 17.08
C PRO A 196 -5.64 11.37 16.91
N SER A 197 -6.06 10.53 17.84
CA SER A 197 -5.84 9.09 17.76
C SER A 197 -7.15 8.34 17.52
N LYS A 198 -7.06 7.07 17.08
CA LYS A 198 -8.24 6.19 17.05
C LYS A 198 -8.80 6.02 18.45
N ALA A 199 -10.13 5.95 18.58
CA ALA A 199 -10.78 5.68 19.84
C ALA A 199 -10.54 4.23 20.31
N ILE A 200 -10.48 3.30 19.35
CA ILE A 200 -10.27 1.87 19.58
C ILE A 200 -9.13 1.40 18.69
N ILE A 201 -8.19 0.65 19.27
CA ILE A 201 -7.14 -0.06 18.54
C ILE A 201 -7.63 -1.49 18.30
N GLU A 202 -7.81 -1.85 17.05
CA GLU A 202 -8.22 -3.20 16.64
C GLU A 202 -7.11 -4.21 16.95
N GLY A 203 -7.49 -5.44 17.15
CA GLY A 203 -6.59 -6.56 17.40
C GLY A 203 -6.93 -7.33 18.65
N PRO A 204 -6.18 -8.40 18.94
CA PRO A 204 -6.44 -9.25 20.11
C PRO A 204 -6.21 -8.48 21.40
N PRO A 205 -6.86 -8.88 22.50
CA PRO A 205 -6.60 -8.31 23.80
C PRO A 205 -5.13 -8.53 24.20
N ARG A 206 -4.62 -7.67 25.08
CA ARG A 206 -3.25 -7.77 25.58
C ARG A 206 -3.01 -9.13 26.23
N ARG A 207 -1.91 -9.78 25.91
CA ARG A 207 -1.45 -11.06 26.44
C ARG A 207 0.01 -10.95 26.86
N ALA A 208 0.46 -11.84 27.75
CA ALA A 208 1.87 -11.94 28.15
C ALA A 208 2.77 -12.29 26.94
N CYS A 209 2.29 -13.17 26.06
CA CYS A 209 2.94 -13.53 24.79
C CYS A 209 1.97 -13.28 23.63
N PRO A 210 1.90 -12.04 23.11
CA PRO A 210 1.02 -11.73 21.99
C PRO A 210 1.55 -12.38 20.71
N ILE A 211 0.70 -13.10 20.00
CA ILE A 211 1.01 -13.72 18.69
C ILE A 211 0.55 -12.87 17.51
N LEU A 212 -0.33 -11.89 17.77
CA LEU A 212 -0.83 -10.96 16.77
C LEU A 212 -0.51 -9.53 17.17
N LEU A 213 -0.21 -8.70 16.16
CA LEU A 213 0.01 -7.28 16.35
C LEU A 213 -1.33 -6.53 16.43
N ARG A 214 -1.41 -5.53 17.29
CA ARG A 214 -2.53 -4.58 17.30
C ARG A 214 -2.33 -3.54 16.20
N GLN A 215 -3.44 -3.04 15.67
CA GLN A 215 -3.48 -2.08 14.59
C GLN A 215 -2.89 -0.71 14.97
N THR A 216 -2.73 0.15 13.97
CA THR A 216 -2.19 1.50 14.13
C THR A 216 -3.14 2.43 14.88
N SER A 217 -2.59 3.45 15.55
CA SER A 217 -3.35 4.43 16.35
C SER A 217 -3.84 5.65 15.57
N PHE A 218 -3.34 5.93 14.38
CA PHE A 218 -3.69 7.12 13.60
C PHE A 218 -5.04 7.00 12.89
N LYS A 219 -5.68 8.16 12.63
CA LYS A 219 -6.90 8.24 11.82
C LYS A 219 -6.55 8.46 10.36
N ALA A 220 -7.37 7.90 9.47
CA ALA A 220 -7.30 8.21 8.05
C ALA A 220 -7.68 9.68 7.80
N LEU A 221 -6.99 10.31 6.86
CA LEU A 221 -7.26 11.68 6.43
C LEU A 221 -8.28 11.68 5.27
N GLN A 222 -9.02 12.77 5.17
CA GLN A 222 -9.79 13.08 3.96
C GLN A 222 -8.91 13.90 3.03
N GLU A 223 -8.74 13.39 1.80
CA GLU A 223 -7.98 14.07 0.76
C GLU A 223 -8.93 14.65 -0.28
N ALA A 224 -8.66 15.88 -0.70
CA ALA A 224 -9.36 16.48 -1.84
C ALA A 224 -8.88 15.82 -3.12
N VAL A 225 -9.82 15.38 -3.98
CA VAL A 225 -9.52 14.74 -5.26
C VAL A 225 -10.41 15.28 -6.37
N GLY A 226 -9.86 15.36 -7.58
CA GLY A 226 -10.58 15.69 -8.80
C GLY A 226 -11.07 14.41 -9.48
N PHE A 227 -12.38 14.29 -9.68
CA PHE A 227 -13.00 13.19 -10.42
C PHE A 227 -13.16 13.57 -11.89
N LYS A 228 -12.82 12.67 -12.81
CA LYS A 228 -12.97 12.92 -14.25
C LYS A 228 -14.43 13.17 -14.61
N VAL A 229 -14.70 14.21 -15.39
CA VAL A 229 -16.06 14.50 -15.89
C VAL A 229 -16.36 13.61 -17.08
N ALA A 230 -17.50 12.89 -17.03
CA ALA A 230 -17.82 11.81 -17.97
C ALA A 230 -18.14 12.25 -19.42
N ASN A 231 -18.38 13.54 -19.67
CA ASN A 231 -18.96 14.02 -20.94
C ASN A 231 -18.08 15.00 -21.74
N ASN A 232 -16.76 14.95 -21.60
CA ASN A 232 -15.91 15.81 -22.40
C ASN A 232 -15.53 15.11 -23.72
N SER A 233 -16.23 15.47 -24.80
CA SER A 233 -15.96 14.97 -26.16
C SER A 233 -14.69 15.56 -26.77
N ASP A 234 -14.06 16.52 -26.11
CA ASP A 234 -12.82 17.15 -26.54
C ASP A 234 -11.62 16.56 -25.78
N ALA A 235 -10.85 15.70 -26.46
CA ALA A 235 -9.71 15.01 -25.89
C ALA A 235 -8.54 15.94 -25.48
N SER A 236 -8.64 17.23 -25.78
CA SER A 236 -7.59 18.22 -25.49
C SER A 236 -7.64 18.80 -24.07
N HIS A 237 -8.80 18.71 -23.37
CA HIS A 237 -8.96 19.26 -22.00
C HIS A 237 -9.75 18.30 -21.13
N GLU A 238 -9.04 17.60 -20.23
CA GLU A 238 -9.70 16.81 -19.18
C GLU A 238 -10.26 17.73 -18.11
N GLU A 239 -11.60 17.69 -17.91
CA GLU A 239 -12.26 18.39 -16.84
C GLU A 239 -12.42 17.51 -15.61
N TYR A 240 -12.27 18.12 -14.42
CA TYR A 240 -12.36 17.44 -13.14
C TYR A 240 -13.34 18.15 -12.22
N GLU A 241 -14.27 17.40 -11.63
CA GLU A 241 -15.10 17.87 -10.52
C GLU A 241 -14.45 17.55 -9.18
N GLN A 242 -14.55 18.47 -8.23
CA GLN A 242 -13.97 18.30 -6.91
C GLN A 242 -14.80 17.33 -6.05
N GLY A 243 -14.10 16.54 -5.25
CA GLY A 243 -14.68 15.64 -4.26
C GLY A 243 -13.65 15.26 -3.21
N HIS A 244 -13.95 14.22 -2.44
CA HIS A 244 -13.06 13.77 -1.36
C HIS A 244 -12.90 12.25 -1.41
N HIS A 245 -11.71 11.80 -1.09
CA HIS A 245 -11.38 10.42 -0.80
C HIS A 245 -10.95 10.27 0.65
N THR A 246 -11.46 9.27 1.33
CA THR A 246 -10.98 8.91 2.67
C THR A 246 -10.11 7.68 2.57
N ALA A 247 -8.80 7.87 2.69
CA ALA A 247 -7.87 6.77 2.80
C ALA A 247 -8.15 6.02 4.11
N ARG A 248 -8.57 4.76 4.01
CA ARG A 248 -8.74 3.90 5.17
C ARG A 248 -7.48 3.06 5.32
N PHE A 249 -6.81 3.30 6.42
CA PHE A 249 -5.71 2.46 6.87
C PHE A 249 -6.32 1.31 7.66
N GLY A 250 -6.28 0.12 7.08
CA GLY A 250 -6.76 -1.12 7.69
C GLY A 250 -5.77 -1.71 8.66
#